data_13092f029e3d256dededabfbb46901fb
#
_entry.id   13092f029e3d256dededabfbb46901fb
#
_cell.length_a   1.000
_cell.length_b   1.000
_cell.length_c   1.000
_cell.angle_alpha   90.00
_cell.angle_beta   90.00
_cell.angle_gamma   90.00
#
_symmetry.space_group_name_H-M   'P 1'
#
loop_
_entity.id
_entity.type
_entity.pdbx_description
1 polymer ?
#
loop_
_entity_poly.entity_id
_entity_poly.type
_entity_poly.pdbx_seq_one_letter_code
_entity_poly.pdbx_strand_id
1 'polypeptide(L)'
;MSLSANPLNRFIIMSNQGKASTLDQAQHETMLQFLANSRHSERNTAIYLFTYRAGLRIGTVAGLRLNDVIDTSGKVKEVVNLHSSIVKGGKNYAAYINHPELRQAIKEYISVRPSGRPIEALFVSQKGNGFTSNSLSHLMLKLYGSAGFDGASSHSGRRSFATNILCSGVDIVALKTLMNHSNISTTAEYVSHNENYLKRAVLGV
;
A
#
# COMPACT_ATOMS: atom_id res chain seq x y z
N MET A 1 -21.15 -44.82 2.91
CA MET A 1 -21.57 -43.41 2.62
C MET A 1 -20.36 -42.52 2.82
N SER A 2 -19.70 -42.17 1.72
CA SER A 2 -18.45 -41.42 1.71
C SER A 2 -18.74 -39.92 1.69
N LEU A 3 -18.25 -39.21 2.69
CA LEU A 3 -18.26 -37.74 2.71
C LEU A 3 -17.17 -37.23 1.77
N SER A 4 -17.59 -36.57 0.70
CA SER A 4 -16.74 -35.92 -0.29
C SER A 4 -15.98 -34.76 0.33
N ALA A 5 -14.67 -34.84 0.31
CA ALA A 5 -13.78 -33.74 0.64
C ALA A 5 -13.92 -32.64 -0.40
N ASN A 6 -14.24 -31.43 0.09
CA ASN A 6 -14.27 -30.20 -0.69
C ASN A 6 -12.82 -29.82 -1.06
N PRO A 7 -12.44 -29.68 -2.33
CA PRO A 7 -11.10 -29.24 -2.68
C PRO A 7 -11.01 -27.73 -2.49
N LEU A 8 -10.53 -27.29 -1.32
CA LEU A 8 -10.06 -25.95 -1.12
C LEU A 8 -9.00 -25.64 -2.17
N ASN A 9 -9.34 -24.75 -3.07
CA ASN A 9 -8.54 -24.23 -4.15
C ASN A 9 -7.25 -23.63 -3.57
N ARG A 10 -6.18 -24.44 -3.54
CA ARG A 10 -4.83 -24.01 -3.19
C ARG A 10 -4.36 -23.11 -4.34
N PHE A 11 -4.56 -21.81 -4.21
CA PHE A 11 -3.89 -20.85 -5.07
C PHE A 11 -2.38 -20.99 -4.86
N ILE A 12 -1.71 -21.62 -5.81
CA ILE A 12 -0.25 -21.68 -5.85
C ILE A 12 0.23 -20.26 -6.16
N ILE A 13 0.59 -19.53 -5.11
CA ILE A 13 1.35 -18.30 -5.26
C ILE A 13 2.74 -18.74 -5.69
N MET A 14 3.08 -18.56 -6.96
CA MET A 14 4.46 -18.71 -7.42
C MET A 14 5.30 -17.66 -6.70
N SER A 15 5.94 -18.05 -5.60
CA SER A 15 6.90 -17.24 -4.89
C SER A 15 8.12 -17.05 -5.81
N ASN A 16 8.21 -15.90 -6.42
CA ASN A 16 9.43 -15.44 -7.08
C ASN A 16 10.49 -15.27 -5.96
N GLN A 17 11.52 -16.10 -5.96
CA GLN A 17 12.55 -16.16 -4.94
C GLN A 17 13.04 -14.74 -4.57
N GLY A 18 12.79 -14.33 -3.32
CA GLY A 18 13.34 -13.10 -2.73
C GLY A 18 12.55 -11.81 -2.92
N LYS A 19 11.49 -11.75 -3.72
CA LYS A 19 10.66 -10.53 -3.92
C LYS A 19 9.28 -10.70 -3.27
N ALA A 20 8.78 -9.66 -2.60
CA ALA A 20 7.43 -9.62 -2.04
C ALA A 20 6.36 -9.90 -3.11
N SER A 21 5.37 -10.77 -2.81
CA SER A 21 4.27 -11.06 -3.73
C SER A 21 3.41 -9.81 -4.00
N THR A 22 2.79 -9.76 -5.18
CA THR A 22 1.74 -8.77 -5.50
C THR A 22 0.38 -9.34 -5.14
N LEU A 23 -0.60 -8.48 -4.88
CA LEU A 23 -1.99 -8.84 -4.69
C LEU A 23 -2.79 -8.48 -5.95
N ASP A 24 -3.58 -9.41 -6.45
CA ASP A 24 -4.59 -9.16 -7.46
C ASP A 24 -5.85 -8.51 -6.84
N GLN A 25 -6.87 -8.25 -7.66
CA GLN A 25 -8.09 -7.59 -7.20
C GLN A 25 -8.87 -8.43 -6.17
N ALA A 26 -8.98 -9.75 -6.37
CA ALA A 26 -9.68 -10.63 -5.43
C ALA A 26 -8.95 -10.72 -4.07
N GLN A 27 -7.62 -10.78 -4.11
CA GLN A 27 -6.78 -10.75 -2.93
C GLN A 27 -6.84 -9.39 -2.21
N HIS A 28 -6.94 -8.29 -2.95
CA HIS A 28 -7.18 -6.96 -2.37
C HIS A 28 -8.51 -6.90 -1.61
N GLU A 29 -9.58 -7.39 -2.19
CA GLU A 29 -10.90 -7.45 -1.55
C GLU A 29 -10.87 -8.34 -0.30
N THR A 30 -10.22 -9.51 -0.38
CA THR A 30 -10.01 -10.39 0.79
C THR A 30 -9.23 -9.69 1.90
N MET A 31 -8.18 -8.94 1.53
CA MET A 31 -7.40 -8.16 2.52
C MET A 31 -8.26 -7.09 3.19
N LEU A 32 -9.10 -6.37 2.45
CA LEU A 32 -10.01 -5.37 3.02
C LEU A 32 -11.04 -5.99 3.96
N GLN A 33 -11.63 -7.13 3.59
CA GLN A 33 -12.56 -7.88 4.46
C GLN A 33 -11.88 -8.34 5.75
N PHE A 34 -10.66 -8.84 5.67
CA PHE A 34 -9.87 -9.19 6.85
C PHE A 34 -9.59 -7.98 7.74
N LEU A 35 -9.16 -6.86 7.15
CA LEU A 35 -8.86 -5.63 7.88
C LEU A 35 -10.11 -5.05 8.56
N ALA A 36 -11.26 -5.07 7.91
CA ALA A 36 -12.54 -4.59 8.47
C ALA A 36 -12.92 -5.33 9.76
N ASN A 37 -12.55 -6.61 9.88
CA ASN A 37 -12.81 -7.44 11.06
C ASN A 37 -11.63 -7.50 12.05
N SER A 38 -10.57 -6.73 11.81
CA SER A 38 -9.37 -6.74 12.65
C SER A 38 -9.40 -5.64 13.71
N ARG A 39 -8.62 -5.82 14.78
CA ARG A 39 -8.41 -4.74 15.75
C ARG A 39 -7.76 -3.54 15.09
N HIS A 40 -8.24 -2.32 15.34
CA HIS A 40 -7.81 -1.07 14.72
C HIS A 40 -8.01 -1.06 13.19
N SER A 41 -9.17 -1.53 12.75
CA SER A 41 -9.55 -1.69 11.35
C SER A 41 -9.28 -0.43 10.52
N GLU A 42 -9.77 0.72 10.93
CA GLU A 42 -9.67 2.00 10.21
C GLU A 42 -8.21 2.41 10.00
N ARG A 43 -7.39 2.31 11.06
CA ARG A 43 -5.96 2.60 10.97
C ARG A 43 -5.24 1.65 10.02
N ASN A 44 -5.47 0.36 10.19
CA ASN A 44 -4.76 -0.67 9.44
C ASN A 44 -5.18 -0.63 7.96
N THR A 45 -6.45 -0.37 7.67
CA THR A 45 -6.98 -0.17 6.31
C THR A 45 -6.34 1.05 5.65
N ALA A 46 -6.28 2.19 6.33
CA ALA A 46 -5.63 3.38 5.80
C ALA A 46 -4.13 3.13 5.52
N ILE A 47 -3.38 2.50 6.43
CA ILE A 47 -1.97 2.14 6.23
C ILE A 47 -1.80 1.25 4.99
N TYR A 48 -2.61 0.20 4.88
CA TYR A 48 -2.59 -0.70 3.73
C TYR A 48 -2.83 0.05 2.42
N LEU A 49 -3.86 0.88 2.37
CA LEU A 49 -4.25 1.62 1.17
C LEU A 49 -3.24 2.70 0.77
N PHE A 50 -2.51 3.31 1.70
CA PHE A 50 -1.39 4.18 1.33
C PHE A 50 -0.32 3.44 0.53
N THR A 51 -0.09 2.17 0.80
CA THR A 51 0.85 1.35 0.02
C THR A 51 0.22 0.86 -1.28
N TYR A 52 -1.05 0.45 -1.26
CA TYR A 52 -1.74 -0.19 -2.38
C TYR A 52 -2.33 0.81 -3.40
N ARG A 53 -2.84 1.98 -2.96
CA ARG A 53 -3.50 2.99 -3.84
C ARG A 53 -2.64 4.23 -4.10
N ALA A 54 -1.64 4.51 -3.27
CA ALA A 54 -0.72 5.62 -3.48
C ALA A 54 0.74 5.17 -3.69
N GLY A 55 1.01 3.87 -3.62
CA GLY A 55 2.33 3.31 -3.88
C GLY A 55 3.42 3.76 -2.92
N LEU A 56 3.09 4.28 -1.72
CA LEU A 56 4.07 4.78 -0.78
C LEU A 56 4.90 3.65 -0.16
N ARG A 57 6.18 3.92 0.10
CA ARG A 57 7.01 3.03 0.90
C ARG A 57 6.52 3.02 2.34
N ILE A 58 6.56 1.87 3.00
CA ILE A 58 6.07 1.74 4.38
C ILE A 58 6.79 2.69 5.35
N GLY A 59 8.08 2.95 5.15
CA GLY A 59 8.83 3.93 5.93
C GLY A 59 8.32 5.37 5.73
N THR A 60 7.93 5.73 4.50
CA THR A 60 7.28 7.01 4.21
C THR A 60 5.93 7.10 4.91
N VAL A 61 5.11 6.04 4.85
CA VAL A 61 3.81 5.97 5.55
C VAL A 61 3.99 6.14 7.06
N ALA A 62 5.02 5.52 7.65
CA ALA A 62 5.33 5.66 9.08
C ALA A 62 5.71 7.09 9.47
N GLY A 63 6.36 7.83 8.57
CA GLY A 63 6.80 9.21 8.80
C GLY A 63 5.76 10.28 8.51
N LEU A 64 4.59 9.95 7.94
CA LEU A 64 3.53 10.91 7.64
C LEU A 64 3.04 11.61 8.91
N ARG A 65 2.83 12.93 8.80
CA ARG A 65 2.21 13.75 9.83
C ARG A 65 0.75 14.03 9.45
N LEU A 66 -0.06 14.35 10.45
CA LEU A 66 -1.48 14.69 10.23
C LEU A 66 -1.61 15.86 9.23
N ASN A 67 -0.84 16.92 9.43
CA ASN A 67 -0.86 18.11 8.59
C ASN A 67 -0.29 17.89 7.17
N ASP A 68 0.40 16.77 6.91
CA ASP A 68 0.80 16.42 5.54
C ASP A 68 -0.44 16.06 4.72
N VAL A 69 -1.40 15.35 5.34
CA VAL A 69 -2.53 14.69 4.70
C VAL A 69 -3.83 15.49 4.81
N ILE A 70 -4.02 16.23 5.90
CA ILE A 70 -5.22 17.03 6.17
C ILE A 70 -4.88 18.52 5.98
N ASP A 71 -5.75 19.27 5.32
CA ASP A 71 -5.63 20.70 5.18
C ASP A 71 -6.17 21.46 6.41
N THR A 72 -6.05 22.79 6.40
CA THR A 72 -6.51 23.66 7.50
C THR A 72 -8.03 23.66 7.69
N SER A 73 -8.80 23.20 6.69
CA SER A 73 -10.26 23.04 6.77
C SER A 73 -10.68 21.63 7.25
N GLY A 74 -9.73 20.74 7.57
CA GLY A 74 -10.00 19.37 7.99
C GLY A 74 -10.26 18.41 6.83
N LYS A 75 -10.06 18.82 5.59
CA LYS A 75 -10.27 17.96 4.41
C LYS A 75 -9.00 17.19 4.06
N VAL A 76 -9.19 15.97 3.56
CA VAL A 76 -8.09 15.17 3.01
C VAL A 76 -7.59 15.83 1.72
N LYS A 77 -6.30 16.12 1.67
CA LYS A 77 -5.64 16.67 0.47
C LYS A 77 -5.69 15.66 -0.68
N GLU A 78 -5.52 16.12 -1.90
CA GLU A 78 -5.37 15.24 -3.07
C GLU A 78 -3.89 14.93 -3.34
N VAL A 79 -3.04 15.88 -3.02
CA VAL A 79 -1.59 15.78 -3.20
C VAL A 79 -0.91 16.08 -1.88
N VAL A 80 0.01 15.21 -1.50
CA VAL A 80 0.85 15.35 -0.29
C VAL A 80 2.28 15.63 -0.71
N ASN A 81 2.80 16.77 -0.31
CA ASN A 81 4.21 17.11 -0.50
C ASN A 81 5.04 16.44 0.60
N LEU A 82 5.71 15.37 0.25
CA LEU A 82 6.51 14.57 1.16
C LEU A 82 7.88 15.19 1.33
N HIS A 83 8.23 15.49 2.60
CA HIS A 83 9.52 16.06 2.94
C HIS A 83 10.65 15.01 2.86
N SER A 84 11.83 15.47 2.47
CA SER A 84 13.02 14.64 2.29
C SER A 84 13.38 13.77 3.51
N SER A 85 13.07 14.25 4.72
CA SER A 85 13.37 13.53 5.97
C SER A 85 12.62 12.20 6.13
N ILE A 86 11.47 12.04 5.47
CA ILE A 86 10.67 10.79 5.53
C ILE A 86 10.74 9.98 4.24
N VAL A 87 11.51 10.47 3.26
CA VAL A 87 11.64 9.85 1.94
C VAL A 87 13.00 9.20 1.77
N LYS A 88 13.01 7.94 1.38
CA LYS A 88 14.27 7.26 1.00
C LYS A 88 14.90 7.97 -0.20
N GLY A 89 16.15 8.40 -0.06
CA GLY A 89 16.87 9.14 -1.11
C GLY A 89 16.89 10.66 -0.90
N GLY A 90 16.27 11.19 0.18
CA GLY A 90 16.45 12.57 0.64
C GLY A 90 15.95 13.66 -0.31
N LYS A 91 15.01 13.35 -1.22
CA LYS A 91 14.41 14.35 -2.14
C LYS A 91 12.91 14.48 -1.87
N ASN A 92 12.44 15.72 -1.77
CA ASN A 92 11.01 16.01 -1.70
C ASN A 92 10.32 15.53 -2.96
N TYR A 93 9.11 14.98 -2.83
CA TYR A 93 8.27 14.67 -3.98
C TYR A 93 6.78 14.74 -3.62
N ALA A 94 5.95 14.91 -4.65
CA ALA A 94 4.50 14.92 -4.49
C ALA A 94 3.94 13.49 -4.61
N ALA A 95 3.17 13.07 -3.61
CA ALA A 95 2.41 11.83 -3.64
C ALA A 95 0.94 12.13 -3.86
N TYR A 96 0.30 11.39 -4.75
CA TYR A 96 -1.11 11.55 -5.09
C TYR A 96 -1.94 10.59 -4.25
N ILE A 97 -2.87 11.14 -3.45
CA ILE A 97 -3.77 10.38 -2.56
C ILE A 97 -5.24 10.62 -2.91
N ASN A 98 -5.50 10.87 -4.18
CA ASN A 98 -6.82 11.21 -4.71
C ASN A 98 -7.72 10.00 -4.99
N HIS A 99 -7.23 8.74 -4.83
CA HIS A 99 -8.06 7.55 -5.01
C HIS A 99 -9.21 7.52 -3.99
N PRO A 100 -10.49 7.35 -4.43
CA PRO A 100 -11.66 7.45 -3.55
C PRO A 100 -11.58 6.53 -2.32
N GLU A 101 -11.19 5.27 -2.51
CA GLU A 101 -11.07 4.28 -1.45
C GLU A 101 -10.04 4.69 -0.38
N LEU A 102 -8.88 5.21 -0.80
CA LEU A 102 -7.87 5.72 0.13
C LEU A 102 -8.37 6.95 0.88
N ARG A 103 -9.00 7.89 0.19
CA ARG A 103 -9.55 9.11 0.80
C ARG A 103 -10.62 8.78 1.84
N GLN A 104 -11.47 7.81 1.56
CA GLN A 104 -12.49 7.35 2.50
C GLN A 104 -11.85 6.72 3.74
N ALA A 105 -10.90 5.79 3.56
CA ALA A 105 -10.20 5.17 4.68
C ALA A 105 -9.42 6.17 5.56
N ILE A 106 -8.84 7.21 4.94
CA ILE A 106 -8.22 8.29 5.70
C ILE A 106 -9.25 9.01 6.58
N LYS A 107 -10.41 9.38 6.04
CA LYS A 107 -11.49 10.06 6.79
C LYS A 107 -11.96 9.19 7.97
N GLU A 108 -12.20 7.91 7.72
CA GLU A 108 -12.63 6.95 8.75
C GLU A 108 -11.58 6.85 9.86
N TYR A 109 -10.31 6.71 9.49
CA TYR A 109 -9.26 6.67 10.51
C TYR A 109 -9.15 7.98 11.30
N ILE A 110 -9.24 9.14 10.66
CA ILE A 110 -9.19 10.44 11.35
C ILE A 110 -10.32 10.59 12.37
N SER A 111 -11.51 10.08 12.09
CA SER A 111 -12.66 10.15 12.99
C SER A 111 -12.46 9.37 14.30
N VAL A 112 -11.64 8.32 14.29
CA VAL A 112 -11.33 7.46 15.44
C VAL A 112 -9.90 7.64 15.97
N ARG A 113 -9.11 8.52 15.34
CA ARG A 113 -7.72 8.74 15.71
C ARG A 113 -7.63 9.36 17.11
N PRO A 114 -6.75 8.85 18.00
CA PRO A 114 -6.56 9.46 19.33
C PRO A 114 -6.19 10.93 19.24
N SER A 115 -6.94 11.81 19.94
CA SER A 115 -6.79 13.27 19.90
C SER A 115 -6.27 13.89 21.21
N GLY A 116 -6.13 13.10 22.26
CA GLY A 116 -5.82 13.60 23.62
C GLY A 116 -4.39 14.07 23.88
N ARG A 117 -3.48 14.02 22.89
CA ARG A 117 -2.10 14.51 22.96
C ARG A 117 -1.71 15.15 21.65
N PRO A 118 -0.78 16.13 21.64
CA PRO A 118 -0.27 16.73 20.40
C PRO A 118 0.67 15.74 19.67
N ILE A 119 0.09 14.71 19.05
CA ILE A 119 0.82 13.72 18.29
C ILE A 119 0.81 14.18 16.83
N GLU A 120 1.96 14.60 16.31
CA GLU A 120 2.11 15.02 14.92
C GLU A 120 1.96 13.85 13.92
N ALA A 121 2.41 12.65 14.32
CA ALA A 121 2.34 11.47 13.46
C ALA A 121 0.91 11.18 13.00
N LEU A 122 0.71 10.93 11.71
CA LEU A 122 -0.60 10.53 11.18
C LEU A 122 -1.07 9.25 11.86
N PHE A 123 -0.25 8.20 11.85
CA PHE A 123 -0.58 6.89 12.41
C PHE A 123 -0.04 6.72 13.82
N VAL A 124 -0.95 6.45 14.75
CA VAL A 124 -0.64 6.28 16.17
C VAL A 124 -0.65 4.80 16.54
N SER A 125 0.42 4.35 17.20
CA SER A 125 0.53 2.99 17.72
C SER A 125 -0.29 2.79 18.99
N GLN A 126 -0.45 1.54 19.44
CA GLN A 126 -1.12 1.23 20.72
C GLN A 126 -0.41 1.83 21.94
N LYS A 127 0.89 2.13 21.83
CA LYS A 127 1.69 2.79 22.87
C LYS A 127 1.48 4.31 22.93
N GLY A 128 0.64 4.86 22.04
CA GLY A 128 0.34 6.28 21.97
C GLY A 128 1.39 7.12 21.25
N ASN A 129 2.38 6.52 20.58
CA ASN A 129 3.39 7.20 19.77
C ASN A 129 3.20 6.88 18.28
N GLY A 130 3.85 7.65 17.40
CA GLY A 130 3.96 7.31 15.98
C GLY A 130 4.67 5.97 15.76
N PHE A 131 4.45 5.37 14.62
CA PHE A 131 5.19 4.17 14.21
C PHE A 131 6.59 4.53 13.72
N THR A 132 7.55 3.64 13.97
CA THR A 132 8.81 3.59 13.22
C THR A 132 8.61 2.76 11.94
N SER A 133 9.49 2.94 10.95
CA SER A 133 9.48 2.12 9.72
C SER A 133 9.49 0.62 10.04
N ASN A 134 10.30 0.18 10.98
CA ASN A 134 10.38 -1.22 11.40
C ASN A 134 9.09 -1.71 12.04
N SER A 135 8.54 -0.97 13.02
CA SER A 135 7.32 -1.39 13.71
C SER A 135 6.12 -1.46 12.76
N LEU A 136 6.05 -0.54 11.77
CA LEU A 136 4.99 -0.58 10.76
C LEU A 136 5.19 -1.71 9.76
N SER A 137 6.43 -2.00 9.35
CA SER A 137 6.75 -3.16 8.51
C SER A 137 6.37 -4.48 9.18
N HIS A 138 6.67 -4.64 10.47
CA HIS A 138 6.26 -5.83 11.24
C HIS A 138 4.74 -5.94 11.38
N LEU A 139 4.04 -4.82 11.60
CA LEU A 139 2.57 -4.82 11.62
C LEU A 139 2.01 -5.32 10.29
N MET A 140 2.49 -4.79 9.16
CA MET A 140 2.02 -5.20 7.84
C MET A 140 2.30 -6.67 7.55
N LEU A 141 3.51 -7.14 7.90
CA LEU A 141 3.85 -8.56 7.75
C LEU A 141 2.89 -9.46 8.54
N LYS A 142 2.59 -9.09 9.79
CA LYS A 142 1.62 -9.81 10.63
C LYS A 142 0.22 -9.81 10.02
N LEU A 143 -0.25 -8.65 9.52
CA LEU A 143 -1.58 -8.53 8.93
C LEU A 143 -1.72 -9.40 7.67
N TYR A 144 -0.71 -9.37 6.78
CA TYR A 144 -0.70 -10.23 5.60
C TYR A 144 -0.70 -11.72 5.96
N GLY A 145 0.19 -12.13 6.89
CA GLY A 145 0.22 -13.53 7.33
C GLY A 145 -1.09 -13.98 7.99
N SER A 146 -1.70 -13.11 8.82
CA SER A 146 -3.00 -13.43 9.45
C SER A 146 -4.17 -13.45 8.44
N ALA A 147 -4.05 -12.74 7.32
CA ALA A 147 -5.01 -12.78 6.21
C ALA A 147 -4.75 -13.96 5.24
N GLY A 148 -3.73 -14.81 5.50
CA GLY A 148 -3.40 -15.98 4.68
C GLY A 148 -2.55 -15.67 3.45
N PHE A 149 -1.90 -14.52 3.38
CA PHE A 149 -1.04 -14.11 2.26
C PHE A 149 0.43 -14.46 2.51
N ASP A 150 0.77 -15.73 2.33
CA ASP A 150 2.15 -16.18 2.42
C ASP A 150 3.04 -15.53 1.36
N GLY A 151 4.26 -15.12 1.75
CA GLY A 151 5.19 -14.42 0.85
C GLY A 151 4.89 -12.93 0.65
N ALA A 152 3.77 -12.40 1.20
CA ALA A 152 3.52 -10.98 1.23
C ALA A 152 4.34 -10.27 2.32
N SER A 153 4.69 -9.02 2.08
CA SER A 153 5.46 -8.18 3.01
C SER A 153 4.99 -6.73 2.96
N SER A 154 5.63 -5.87 3.73
CA SER A 154 5.38 -4.41 3.70
C SER A 154 5.58 -3.76 2.31
N HIS A 155 6.20 -4.46 1.36
CA HIS A 155 6.37 -4.01 -0.02
C HIS A 155 5.27 -4.48 -0.98
N SER A 156 4.44 -5.45 -0.59
CA SER A 156 3.43 -6.06 -1.46
C SER A 156 2.40 -5.07 -1.99
N GLY A 157 1.84 -4.22 -1.12
CA GLY A 157 0.90 -3.18 -1.56
C GLY A 157 1.50 -2.24 -2.59
N ARG A 158 2.73 -1.76 -2.37
CA ARG A 158 3.42 -0.88 -3.31
C ARG A 158 3.75 -1.58 -4.64
N ARG A 159 4.08 -2.87 -4.60
CA ARG A 159 4.29 -3.66 -5.83
C ARG A 159 2.99 -3.84 -6.60
N SER A 160 1.89 -4.12 -5.90
CA SER A 160 0.55 -4.20 -6.51
C SER A 160 0.15 -2.87 -7.14
N PHE A 161 0.41 -1.73 -6.48
CA PHE A 161 0.21 -0.40 -7.07
C PHE A 161 0.94 -0.27 -8.41
N ALA A 162 2.25 -0.59 -8.45
CA ALA A 162 3.04 -0.48 -9.67
C ALA A 162 2.48 -1.36 -10.80
N THR A 163 2.13 -2.61 -10.48
CA THR A 163 1.55 -3.56 -11.43
C THR A 163 0.20 -3.06 -11.96
N ASN A 164 -0.68 -2.57 -11.08
CA ASN A 164 -2.00 -2.06 -11.47
C ASN A 164 -1.91 -0.82 -12.36
N ILE A 165 -1.01 0.12 -12.06
CA ILE A 165 -0.77 1.31 -12.88
C ILE A 165 -0.26 0.93 -14.26
N LEU A 166 0.68 0.00 -14.38
CA LEU A 166 1.14 -0.50 -15.69
C LEU A 166 0.00 -1.19 -16.46
N CYS A 167 -0.77 -2.04 -15.79
CA CYS A 167 -1.90 -2.73 -16.41
C CYS A 167 -3.02 -1.78 -16.86
N SER A 168 -3.11 -0.56 -16.32
CA SER A 168 -4.04 0.47 -16.78
C SER A 168 -3.56 1.25 -18.01
N GLY A 169 -2.37 0.94 -18.56
CA GLY A 169 -1.82 1.58 -19.76
C GLY A 169 -1.01 2.85 -19.49
N VAL A 170 -0.75 3.18 -18.23
CA VAL A 170 0.12 4.32 -17.88
C VAL A 170 1.56 3.99 -18.25
N ASP A 171 2.26 4.95 -18.84
CA ASP A 171 3.64 4.78 -19.26
C ASP A 171 4.62 4.63 -18.08
N ILE A 172 5.76 4.00 -18.36
CA ILE A 172 6.78 3.67 -17.36
C ILE A 172 7.44 4.92 -16.73
N VAL A 173 7.51 6.05 -17.43
CA VAL A 173 8.10 7.29 -16.93
C VAL A 173 7.15 7.93 -15.90
N ALA A 174 5.84 7.93 -16.19
CA ALA A 174 4.84 8.37 -15.23
C ALA A 174 4.83 7.47 -13.99
N LEU A 175 4.90 6.14 -14.15
CA LEU A 175 5.02 5.23 -13.01
C LEU A 175 6.30 5.48 -12.20
N LYS A 176 7.45 5.67 -12.85
CA LYS A 176 8.71 6.04 -12.18
C LYS A 176 8.53 7.27 -11.30
N THR A 177 7.84 8.30 -11.83
CA THR A 177 7.57 9.55 -11.12
C THR A 177 6.64 9.32 -9.92
N LEU A 178 5.52 8.63 -10.11
CA LEU A 178 4.58 8.27 -9.04
C LEU A 178 5.26 7.49 -7.90
N MET A 179 6.17 6.59 -8.25
CA MET A 179 6.89 5.78 -7.28
C MET A 179 8.13 6.47 -6.69
N ASN A 180 8.48 7.66 -7.14
CA ASN A 180 9.72 8.33 -6.77
C ASN A 180 10.94 7.39 -6.85
N HIS A 181 11.12 6.78 -8.03
CA HIS A 181 12.31 5.99 -8.33
C HIS A 181 13.38 6.88 -8.98
N SER A 182 14.58 6.91 -8.42
CA SER A 182 15.71 7.64 -8.98
C SER A 182 16.16 7.07 -10.33
N ASN A 183 16.12 5.73 -10.47
CA ASN A 183 16.49 5.03 -11.68
C ASN A 183 15.28 4.34 -12.32
N ILE A 184 15.15 4.45 -13.64
CA ILE A 184 14.07 3.81 -14.41
C ILE A 184 14.19 2.28 -14.39
N SER A 185 15.41 1.72 -14.29
CA SER A 185 15.63 0.28 -14.20
C SER A 185 14.90 -0.36 -13.02
N THR A 186 14.75 0.36 -11.89
CA THR A 186 13.94 -0.11 -10.76
C THR A 186 12.46 -0.23 -11.11
N THR A 187 11.98 0.62 -12.03
CA THR A 187 10.59 0.57 -12.51
C THR A 187 10.43 -0.49 -13.60
N ALA A 188 11.42 -0.66 -14.45
CA ALA A 188 11.43 -1.67 -15.51
C ALA A 188 11.31 -3.11 -14.99
N GLU A 189 11.72 -3.35 -13.74
CA GLU A 189 11.53 -4.65 -13.10
C GLU A 189 10.05 -5.06 -12.99
N TYR A 190 9.12 -4.11 -12.92
CA TYR A 190 7.69 -4.41 -12.90
C TYR A 190 7.16 -4.80 -14.28
N VAL A 191 7.76 -4.29 -15.35
CA VAL A 191 7.43 -4.63 -16.73
C VAL A 191 7.91 -6.04 -17.07
N SER A 192 9.19 -6.33 -16.82
CA SER A 192 9.83 -7.60 -17.20
C SER A 192 9.21 -8.83 -16.52
N HIS A 193 8.54 -8.64 -15.39
CA HIS A 193 7.91 -9.72 -14.63
C HIS A 193 6.38 -9.73 -14.76
N ASN A 194 5.80 -8.92 -15.65
CA ASN A 194 4.36 -8.83 -15.85
C ASN A 194 3.95 -9.30 -17.24
N GLU A 195 3.80 -10.60 -17.40
CA GLU A 195 3.41 -11.23 -18.66
C GLU A 195 2.06 -10.69 -19.21
N ASN A 196 1.11 -10.39 -18.31
CA ASN A 196 -0.18 -9.82 -18.70
C ASN A 196 -0.04 -8.40 -19.29
N TYR A 197 0.88 -7.59 -18.75
CA TYR A 197 1.19 -6.30 -19.33
C TYR A 197 1.80 -6.44 -20.73
N LEU A 198 2.78 -7.35 -20.89
CA LEU A 198 3.42 -7.59 -22.19
C LEU A 198 2.42 -8.11 -23.25
N LYS A 199 1.53 -9.06 -22.86
CA LYS A 199 0.47 -9.54 -23.74
C LYS A 199 -0.48 -8.42 -24.18
N ARG A 200 -0.89 -7.55 -23.26
CA ARG A 200 -1.75 -6.39 -23.59
C ARG A 200 -1.05 -5.36 -24.48
N ALA A 201 0.23 -5.09 -24.25
CA ALA A 201 1.00 -4.16 -25.06
C ALA A 201 1.03 -4.58 -26.53
N VAL A 202 1.13 -5.88 -26.83
CA VAL A 202 1.08 -6.41 -28.20
C VAL A 202 -0.32 -6.29 -28.84
N LEU A 203 -1.38 -6.39 -28.04
CA LEU A 203 -2.77 -6.29 -28.54
C LEU A 203 -3.19 -4.83 -28.84
N GLY A 204 -2.47 -3.84 -28.32
CA GLY A 204 -2.75 -2.42 -28.51
C GLY A 204 -2.06 -1.80 -29.74
N VAL A 205 -1.38 -2.62 -30.56
CA VAL A 205 -0.67 -2.21 -31.78
C VAL A 205 -1.48 -2.67 -33.05
#